data_7852b9da2a5496afddd3274f6d7652a1
#
_entry.id   7852b9da2a5496afddd3274f6d7652a1
#
_cell.length_a   1.000
_cell.length_b   1.000
_cell.length_c   1.000
_cell.angle_alpha   90.00
_cell.angle_beta   90.00
_cell.angle_gamma   90.00
#
_symmetry.space_group_name_H-M   'P 1'
#
loop_
_entity.id
_entity.type
_entity.pdbx_description
1 polymer ?
#
loop_
_entity_poly.entity_id
_entity_poly.type
_entity_poly.pdbx_seq_one_letter_code
_entity_poly.pdbx_strand_id
1 'polypeptide(L)'
;MLNGKTSKPVAVVTGANRGLGLETARQLAKRDIRGILTSRNAGKGEMALEKLLTEGLEVAFHALDVTSESSVADLGGFVHSRYGRVDILVNNAGVYLDSHGSEETGGASVFSTSLETLSATLKT
;
A
#
# COMPACT_ATOMS: atom_id res chain seq x y z
N MET A 1 -7.35 -17.03 -18.20
CA MET A 1 -7.50 -16.73 -18.01
C MET A 1 -7.46 -15.90 -17.73
N LEU A 2 -7.38 -15.62 -17.64
CA LEU A 2 -7.57 -14.84 -17.27
C LEU A 2 -7.36 -13.69 -17.81
N ASN A 3 -7.59 -12.79 -17.96
CA ASN A 3 -7.67 -11.57 -18.51
C ASN A 3 -6.63 -10.71 -18.05
N GLY A 4 -5.53 -11.04 -17.78
CA GLY A 4 -4.46 -10.18 -17.39
C GLY A 4 -4.49 -9.73 -15.95
N LYS A 5 -5.53 -9.98 -15.25
CA LYS A 5 -5.59 -9.63 -13.86
C LYS A 5 -5.03 -10.76 -13.02
N THR A 6 -4.39 -10.38 -11.92
CA THR A 6 -3.81 -11.39 -11.07
C THR A 6 -4.89 -12.15 -10.33
N SER A 7 -4.68 -13.43 -10.12
CA SER A 7 -5.55 -14.20 -9.28
C SER A 7 -5.05 -14.22 -7.84
N LYS A 8 -3.87 -13.67 -7.58
CA LYS A 8 -3.36 -13.62 -6.23
C LYS A 8 -3.99 -12.49 -5.47
N PRO A 9 -4.17 -12.62 -4.18
CA PRO A 9 -4.62 -11.48 -3.39
C PRO A 9 -3.66 -10.31 -3.51
N VAL A 10 -4.17 -9.11 -3.41
CA VAL A 10 -3.37 -7.90 -3.54
C VAL A 10 -3.42 -7.13 -2.23
N ALA A 11 -2.26 -6.79 -1.71
CA ALA A 11 -2.14 -6.07 -0.45
C ALA A 11 -1.42 -4.75 -0.66
N VAL A 12 -1.97 -3.68 -0.12
CA VAL A 12 -1.31 -2.37 -0.12
C VAL A 12 -0.77 -2.15 1.28
N VAL A 13 0.53 -1.84 1.40
CA VAL A 13 1.17 -1.64 2.69
C VAL A 13 1.67 -0.21 2.75
N THR A 14 1.17 0.60 3.68
CA THR A 14 1.61 1.99 3.78
C THR A 14 2.87 2.07 4.63
N GLY A 15 3.71 3.05 4.34
CA GLY A 15 4.95 3.24 5.07
C GLY A 15 5.87 2.05 4.98
N ALA A 16 6.01 1.49 3.79
CA ALA A 16 6.69 0.21 3.62
C ALA A 16 8.13 0.31 3.21
N ASN A 17 8.75 1.49 3.29
CA ASN A 17 10.13 1.63 2.83
C ASN A 17 11.14 1.13 3.87
N ARG A 18 10.72 0.85 5.07
CA ARG A 18 11.64 0.34 6.08
C ARG A 18 10.85 -0.24 7.25
N GLY A 19 11.55 -0.88 8.16
CA GLY A 19 11.00 -1.32 9.42
C GLY A 19 9.87 -2.32 9.29
N LEU A 20 8.88 -2.14 10.12
CA LEU A 20 7.77 -3.09 10.18
C LEU A 20 6.99 -3.16 8.87
N GLY A 21 6.78 -2.03 8.22
CA GLY A 21 6.05 -2.04 6.96
C GLY A 21 6.76 -2.84 5.88
N LEU A 22 8.09 -2.67 5.79
CA LEU A 22 8.86 -3.42 4.81
C LEU A 22 8.81 -4.91 5.13
N GLU A 23 8.96 -5.26 6.40
CA GLU A 23 8.93 -6.66 6.77
C GLU A 23 7.55 -7.28 6.54
N THR A 24 6.50 -6.50 6.77
CA THR A 24 5.15 -6.98 6.51
C THR A 24 4.98 -7.29 5.03
N ALA A 25 5.44 -6.39 4.17
CA ALA A 25 5.35 -6.60 2.74
C ALA A 25 6.13 -7.85 2.32
N ARG A 26 7.31 -8.03 2.92
CA ARG A 26 8.11 -9.21 2.62
C ARG A 26 7.37 -10.50 2.99
N GLN A 27 6.79 -10.52 4.17
CA GLN A 27 6.10 -11.72 4.62
C GLN A 27 4.85 -12.01 3.78
N LEU A 28 4.14 -10.99 3.38
CA LEU A 28 2.99 -11.18 2.52
C LEU A 28 3.41 -11.75 1.17
N ALA A 29 4.49 -11.22 0.61
CA ALA A 29 4.97 -11.71 -0.68
C ALA A 29 5.43 -13.15 -0.60
N LYS A 30 6.00 -13.55 0.53
CA LYS A 30 6.40 -14.93 0.71
C LYS A 30 5.23 -15.87 0.77
N ARG A 31 4.03 -15.34 1.01
CA ARG A 31 2.82 -16.16 1.06
C ARG A 31 1.98 -16.01 -0.21
N ASP A 32 2.63 -15.57 -1.27
CA ASP A 32 1.98 -15.44 -2.57
C ASP A 32 0.89 -14.39 -2.57
N ILE A 33 1.06 -13.35 -1.77
CA ILE A 33 0.18 -12.21 -1.80
C ILE A 33 0.93 -11.08 -2.49
N ARG A 34 0.34 -10.51 -3.53
CA ARG A 34 1.00 -9.48 -4.30
C ARG A 34 1.07 -8.22 -3.47
N GLY A 35 2.24 -7.80 -3.09
CA GLY A 35 2.41 -6.64 -2.24
C GLY A 35 2.67 -5.38 -3.02
N ILE A 36 2.00 -4.30 -2.65
CA ILE A 36 2.27 -2.99 -3.23
C ILE A 36 2.83 -2.15 -2.10
N LEU A 37 4.12 -1.86 -2.18
CA LEU A 37 4.78 -1.03 -1.20
C LEU A 37 4.42 0.42 -1.46
N THR A 38 4.11 1.17 -0.42
CA THR A 38 3.88 2.59 -0.61
C THR A 38 4.70 3.38 0.39
N SER A 39 5.09 4.57 0.02
CA SER A 39 5.91 5.44 0.84
C SER A 39 5.78 6.85 0.32
N ARG A 40 5.90 7.83 1.22
CA ARG A 40 5.90 9.22 0.78
C ARG A 40 7.18 9.56 0.04
N ASN A 41 8.26 8.92 0.35
CA ASN A 41 9.54 9.21 -0.29
C ASN A 41 9.78 8.20 -1.40
N ALA A 42 9.72 8.66 -2.64
CA ALA A 42 9.83 7.78 -3.78
C ALA A 42 11.19 7.10 -3.84
N GLY A 43 12.26 7.82 -3.54
CA GLY A 43 13.59 7.23 -3.61
C GLY A 43 13.78 6.10 -2.62
N LYS A 44 13.32 6.29 -1.39
CA LYS A 44 13.43 5.26 -0.39
C LYS A 44 12.52 4.09 -0.71
N GLY A 45 11.36 4.38 -1.28
CA GLY A 45 10.44 3.32 -1.68
C GLY A 45 11.01 2.47 -2.79
N GLU A 46 11.67 3.10 -3.74
CA GLU A 46 12.29 2.36 -4.84
C GLU A 46 13.42 1.48 -4.33
N MET A 47 14.18 1.96 -3.34
CA MET A 47 15.25 1.15 -2.78
C MET A 47 14.67 -0.07 -2.06
N ALA A 48 13.56 0.11 -1.37
CA ALA A 48 12.90 -1.01 -0.71
C ALA A 48 12.38 -2.01 -1.73
N LEU A 49 11.83 -1.52 -2.81
CA LEU A 49 11.34 -2.37 -3.88
C LEU A 49 12.48 -3.23 -4.43
N GLU A 50 13.61 -2.59 -4.71
CA GLU A 50 14.72 -3.31 -5.26
C GLU A 50 15.21 -4.38 -4.32
N LYS A 51 15.23 -4.08 -3.04
CA LYS A 51 15.66 -5.06 -2.05
C LYS A 51 14.79 -6.31 -2.10
N LEU A 52 13.48 -6.13 -2.14
CA LEU A 52 12.59 -7.28 -2.17
C LEU A 52 12.64 -8.02 -3.51
N LEU A 53 12.84 -7.29 -4.59
CA LEU A 53 12.96 -7.94 -5.89
C LEU A 53 14.21 -8.82 -5.95
N THR A 54 15.30 -8.39 -5.32
CA THR A 54 16.51 -9.21 -5.31
C THR A 54 16.33 -10.45 -4.45
N GLU A 55 15.32 -10.46 -3.58
CA GLU A 55 15.01 -11.63 -2.79
C GLU A 55 14.06 -12.56 -3.55
N GLY A 56 13.74 -12.25 -4.78
CA GLY A 56 12.90 -13.10 -5.60
C GLY A 56 11.41 -12.92 -5.37
N LEU A 57 11.02 -11.84 -4.72
CA LEU A 57 9.62 -11.63 -4.39
C LEU A 57 8.91 -10.78 -5.42
N GLU A 58 7.62 -11.01 -5.59
CA GLU A 58 6.82 -10.25 -6.54
C GLU A 58 6.15 -9.10 -5.82
N VAL A 59 6.67 -7.92 -5.97
CA VAL A 59 6.15 -6.73 -5.32
C VAL A 59 6.20 -5.56 -6.29
N ALA A 60 5.47 -4.52 -5.97
CA ALA A 60 5.49 -3.28 -6.75
C ALA A 60 5.56 -2.11 -5.78
N PHE A 61 5.88 -0.94 -6.27
CA PHE A 61 5.94 0.26 -5.44
C PHE A 61 5.14 1.37 -6.08
N HIS A 62 4.48 2.17 -5.27
CA HIS A 62 3.83 3.39 -5.75
C HIS A 62 3.93 4.43 -4.63
N ALA A 63 4.26 5.65 -4.99
CA ALA A 63 4.33 6.71 -3.98
C ALA A 63 2.94 6.96 -3.40
N LEU A 64 2.89 7.28 -2.12
CA LEU A 64 1.62 7.54 -1.47
C LEU A 64 1.79 8.47 -0.29
N ASP A 65 1.04 9.57 -0.31
CA ASP A 65 0.89 10.43 0.83
C ASP A 65 -0.55 10.26 1.27
N VAL A 66 -0.77 9.59 2.40
CA VAL A 66 -2.12 9.27 2.85
C VAL A 66 -2.95 10.50 3.20
N THR A 67 -2.33 11.65 3.32
CA THR A 67 -3.05 12.88 3.61
C THR A 67 -3.44 13.62 2.35
N SER A 68 -3.08 13.14 1.20
CA SER A 68 -3.35 13.81 -0.08
C SER A 68 -4.37 13.02 -0.88
N GLU A 69 -5.51 13.62 -1.14
CA GLU A 69 -6.54 12.95 -1.92
C GLU A 69 -6.08 12.60 -3.32
N SER A 70 -5.32 13.48 -3.94
CA SER A 70 -4.84 13.19 -5.29
C SER A 70 -3.85 12.05 -5.27
N SER A 71 -3.02 11.94 -4.23
CA SER A 71 -2.07 10.85 -4.12
C SER A 71 -2.81 9.52 -3.96
N VAL A 72 -3.87 9.52 -3.15
CA VAL A 72 -4.66 8.31 -2.96
C VAL A 72 -5.35 7.92 -4.26
N ALA A 73 -5.86 8.88 -5.00
CA ALA A 73 -6.52 8.60 -6.27
C ALA A 73 -5.54 8.04 -7.29
N ASP A 74 -4.32 8.56 -7.30
CA ASP A 74 -3.30 8.07 -8.21
C ASP A 74 -2.96 6.61 -7.89
N LEU A 75 -2.86 6.28 -6.62
CA LEU A 75 -2.60 4.90 -6.24
C LEU A 75 -3.78 4.02 -6.65
N GLY A 76 -5.00 4.51 -6.45
CA GLY A 76 -6.18 3.76 -6.84
C GLY A 76 -6.19 3.44 -8.32
N GLY A 77 -5.82 4.42 -9.15
CA GLY A 77 -5.76 4.21 -10.60
C GLY A 77 -4.70 3.17 -10.97
N PHE A 78 -3.55 3.26 -10.30
CA PHE A 78 -2.47 2.31 -10.53
C PHE A 78 -2.93 0.88 -10.20
N VAL A 79 -3.54 0.71 -9.04
CA VAL A 79 -3.97 -0.61 -8.60
C VAL A 79 -5.08 -1.13 -9.50
N HIS A 80 -6.01 -0.26 -9.83
CA HIS A 80 -7.13 -0.65 -10.67
C HIS A 80 -6.64 -1.13 -12.04
N SER A 81 -5.74 -0.38 -12.65
CA SER A 81 -5.25 -0.72 -13.96
C SER A 81 -4.41 -1.98 -13.96
N ARG A 82 -3.60 -2.18 -12.92
CA ARG A 82 -2.67 -3.30 -12.92
C ARG A 82 -3.28 -4.57 -12.34
N TYR A 83 -4.09 -4.45 -11.29
CA TYR A 83 -4.55 -5.62 -10.58
C TYR A 83 -6.06 -5.74 -10.50
N GLY A 84 -6.76 -4.64 -10.54
CA GLY A 84 -8.21 -4.66 -10.52
C GLY A 84 -8.84 -4.84 -9.15
N ARG A 85 -8.03 -4.97 -8.10
CA ARG A 85 -8.60 -5.22 -6.77
C ARG A 85 -7.57 -4.91 -5.67
N VAL A 86 -8.08 -4.71 -4.48
CA VAL A 86 -7.26 -4.66 -3.28
C VAL A 86 -7.99 -5.55 -2.26
N ASP A 87 -7.29 -6.53 -1.74
CA ASP A 87 -7.88 -7.45 -0.78
C ASP A 87 -7.48 -7.12 0.65
N ILE A 88 -6.29 -6.55 0.84
CA ILE A 88 -5.74 -6.32 2.15
C ILE A 88 -5.13 -4.93 2.18
N LEU A 89 -5.42 -4.19 3.22
CA LEU A 89 -4.77 -2.90 3.40
C LEU A 89 -4.09 -2.91 4.75
N VAL A 90 -2.78 -2.74 4.77
CA VAL A 90 -2.03 -2.69 6.00
C VAL A 90 -1.66 -1.24 6.27
N ASN A 91 -2.26 -0.67 7.31
CA ASN A 91 -2.04 0.73 7.61
C ASN A 91 -0.90 0.86 8.60
N ASN A 92 0.31 0.75 8.11
CA ASN A 92 1.49 0.89 8.94
C ASN A 92 1.75 2.35 9.26
N ALA A 93 1.49 3.23 8.32
CA ALA A 93 1.69 4.65 8.57
C ALA A 93 0.69 5.17 9.59
N GLY A 94 -0.52 4.64 9.59
CA GLY A 94 -1.52 5.09 10.52
C GLY A 94 -1.20 4.74 11.96
N VAL A 95 -0.53 3.64 12.16
CA VAL A 95 -0.13 3.24 13.49
C VAL A 95 0.77 4.31 14.11
N TYR A 96 1.61 4.89 13.29
CA TYR A 96 2.51 5.88 13.77
C TYR A 96 1.75 7.10 14.29
N LEU A 97 0.70 7.47 13.63
CA LEU A 97 -0.09 8.58 14.07
C LEU A 97 -0.79 8.28 15.40
N ASP A 98 -1.24 7.07 15.55
CA ASP A 98 -1.91 6.71 16.76
C ASP A 98 -1.04 6.81 17.96
N SER A 99 0.22 6.59 17.82
CA SER A 99 1.09 6.60 18.96
C SER A 99 1.14 7.97 19.61
N HIS A 100 0.67 8.97 18.91
CA HIS A 100 0.70 10.24 19.54
C HIS A 100 -0.56 10.51 20.20
N GLY A 101 -1.37 9.71 20.13
CA GLY A 101 -2.33 9.99 20.76
C GLY A 101 -3.44 10.32 20.77
N SER A 102 -3.75 10.60 21.39
CA SER A 102 -4.83 10.91 21.80
C SER A 102 -5.75 11.20 20.80
N GLU A 103 -5.64 11.92 20.15
CA GLU A 103 -6.57 12.31 19.37
C GLU A 103 -6.48 11.66 18.28
N GLU A 104 -6.18 10.78 18.35
CA GLU A 104 -6.17 9.94 17.48
C GLU A 104 -7.07 10.10 16.50
N THR A 105 -7.97 10.61 16.70
CA THR A 105 -8.93 10.56 15.71
C THR A 105 -8.55 11.34 14.52
N GLY A 106 -7.78 12.37 14.63
CA GLY A 106 -7.45 13.14 13.46
C GLY A 106 -6.77 12.29 12.40
N GLY A 107 -5.72 11.66 12.77
CA GLY A 107 -4.98 10.85 11.83
C GLY A 107 -5.76 9.64 11.36
N ALA A 108 -6.41 8.99 12.30
CA ALA A 108 -7.16 7.81 11.94
C ALA A 108 -8.30 8.14 11.01
N SER A 109 -8.93 9.29 11.23
CA SER A 109 -10.03 9.70 10.41
C SER A 109 -9.59 10.00 8.99
N VAL A 110 -8.47 10.68 8.83
CA VAL A 110 -7.95 10.99 7.51
C VAL A 110 -7.63 9.70 6.77
N PHE A 111 -7.01 8.76 7.46
CA PHE A 111 -6.65 7.51 6.83
C PHE A 111 -7.88 6.73 6.40
N SER A 112 -8.89 6.71 7.25
CA SER A 112 -10.12 5.99 6.92
C SER A 112 -10.77 6.59 5.69
N THR A 113 -10.80 7.91 5.59
CA THR A 113 -11.36 8.56 4.43
C THR A 113 -10.56 8.24 3.17
N SER A 114 -9.24 8.22 3.28
CA SER A 114 -8.40 7.89 2.15
C SER A 114 -8.63 6.46 1.71
N LEU A 115 -8.81 5.57 2.67
CA LEU A 115 -9.06 4.20 2.37
C LEU A 115 -10.40 4.04 1.66
N GLU A 116 -11.40 4.74 2.11
CA GLU A 116 -12.69 4.69 1.46
C GLU A 116 -12.60 5.22 0.04
N THR A 117 -11.84 6.27 -0.17
CA THR A 117 -11.64 6.82 -1.49
C THR A 117 -10.97 5.81 -2.41
N LEU A 118 -9.94 5.15 -1.90
CA LEU A 118 -9.24 4.14 -2.67
C LEU A 118 -10.20 3.00 -3.02
N SER A 119 -10.95 2.55 -2.05
CA SER A 119 -11.89 1.47 -2.25
C SER A 119 -12.95 1.83 -3.27
N ALA A 120 -13.49 3.04 -3.19
CA ALA A 120 -14.48 3.50 -4.15
C ALA A 120 -13.90 3.59 -5.56
N THR A 121 -12.66 4.06 -5.66
CA THR A 121 -11.99 4.15 -6.96
C THR A 121 -11.86 2.76 -7.57
N LEU A 122 -11.52 1.79 -6.77
CA LEU A 122 -11.34 0.46 -7.30
C LEU A 122 -12.65 -0.21 -7.69
N LYS A 123 -13.74 0.21 -7.08
CA LYS A 123 -15.01 -0.40 -7.41
C LYS A 123 -15.61 0.16 -8.68
N THR A 124 -15.16 1.29 -9.11
CA THR A 124 -15.67 1.84 -10.34
C THR A 124 -14.81 1.38 -11.50
#